data_ac8864190976b55527571e2a59ea8e1c
#
_entry.id   ac8864190976b55527571e2a59ea8e1c
#
_cell.length_a   1.000
_cell.length_b   1.000
_cell.length_c   1.000
_cell.angle_alpha   90.00
_cell.angle_beta   90.00
_cell.angle_gamma   90.00
#
_symmetry.space_group_name_H-M   'P 1'
#
loop_
_entity.id
_entity.type
_entity.pdbx_description
1 polymer ?
#
loop_
_entity_poly.entity_id
_entity_poly.type
_entity_poly.pdbx_seq_one_letter_code
_entity_poly.pdbx_strand_id
1 'polypeptide(L)'
;TQPLQVAGDNTSAPPVVTTALRAGEFIAVANRTADHFNTRFDAALDGAGQSHIIMPSLQNSLTAVGASLQDSVKMEGYYFGTTRKDWAPLAQARASYFSEPGPPATVVPCHTLWPDKTVTKIEALAMRERRHSYDKYIPRDDAWPDRVWDWPLSLPYRQAQRLRGMIWLGGQVPAEPFSNTGKRVLPGE
;
A
#
# COMPACT_ATOMS: atom_id res chain seq x y z
N THR A 1 -20.60 15.00 -5.62
CA THR A 1 -19.64 14.63 -6.68
C THR A 1 -19.33 15.88 -7.47
N GLN A 2 -18.17 16.49 -7.26
CA GLN A 2 -17.68 17.49 -8.19
C GLN A 2 -17.12 16.77 -9.42
N PRO A 3 -17.52 17.20 -10.62
CA PRO A 3 -17.01 16.59 -11.85
C PRO A 3 -15.53 16.88 -12.02
N LEU A 4 -14.83 15.88 -12.55
CA LEU A 4 -13.48 16.02 -13.04
C LEU A 4 -13.45 17.15 -14.09
N GLN A 5 -12.86 18.29 -13.77
CA GLN A 5 -12.60 19.32 -14.78
C GLN A 5 -11.42 18.85 -15.63
N VAL A 6 -11.70 18.42 -16.82
CA VAL A 6 -10.70 18.34 -17.88
C VAL A 6 -10.51 19.76 -18.40
N ALA A 7 -9.49 20.45 -17.91
CA ALA A 7 -9.15 21.78 -18.41
C ALA A 7 -8.50 21.64 -19.79
N GLY A 8 -9.29 21.91 -20.82
CA GLY A 8 -8.78 22.39 -22.09
C GLY A 8 -8.90 23.91 -22.08
N ASP A 9 -7.84 24.61 -21.74
CA ASP A 9 -7.58 25.91 -22.27
C ASP A 9 -6.14 26.39 -21.95
N ASN A 10 -5.54 27.01 -22.92
CA ASN A 10 -4.18 27.48 -23.00
C ASN A 10 -3.87 28.62 -21.98
N THR A 11 -3.75 28.28 -20.71
CA THR A 11 -3.14 29.14 -19.72
C THR A 11 -1.97 28.42 -19.07
N SER A 12 -0.86 29.09 -18.93
CA SER A 12 0.45 28.62 -18.45
C SER A 12 0.52 28.16 -16.99
N ALA A 13 -0.58 27.72 -16.41
CA ALA A 13 -0.58 27.09 -15.09
C ALA A 13 -0.18 25.62 -15.23
N PRO A 14 0.73 25.12 -14.39
CA PRO A 14 1.10 23.72 -14.40
C PRO A 14 -0.14 22.85 -14.12
N PRO A 15 -0.26 21.67 -14.72
CA PRO A 15 -1.41 20.81 -14.53
C PRO A 15 -1.59 20.48 -13.04
N VAL A 16 -2.80 20.68 -12.54
CA VAL A 16 -3.15 20.32 -11.17
C VAL A 16 -3.21 18.79 -11.09
N VAL A 17 -2.23 18.19 -10.45
CA VAL A 17 -2.21 16.75 -10.21
C VAL A 17 -2.97 16.45 -8.91
N THR A 18 -4.10 15.77 -9.03
CA THR A 18 -4.83 15.27 -7.86
C THR A 18 -4.01 14.16 -7.19
N THR A 19 -3.58 14.39 -5.96
CA THR A 19 -2.75 13.46 -5.22
C THR A 19 -3.55 12.56 -4.27
N ALA A 20 -4.69 13.03 -3.81
CA ALA A 20 -5.65 12.28 -3.02
C ALA A 20 -7.06 12.73 -3.35
N LEU A 21 -8.00 11.81 -3.28
CA LEU A 21 -9.43 12.07 -3.45
C LEU A 21 -10.16 11.61 -2.19
N ARG A 22 -11.02 12.46 -1.67
CA ARG A 22 -11.92 12.12 -0.57
C ARG A 22 -13.36 12.13 -1.02
N ALA A 23 -14.09 11.07 -0.70
CA ALA A 23 -15.54 10.95 -0.94
C ALA A 23 -16.20 10.47 0.37
N GLY A 24 -16.75 11.41 1.12
CA GLY A 24 -17.25 11.13 2.47
C GLY A 24 -16.12 10.68 3.39
N GLU A 25 -16.21 9.44 3.85
CA GLU A 25 -15.21 8.82 4.73
C GLU A 25 -14.08 8.12 3.96
N PHE A 26 -14.32 7.80 2.69
CA PHE A 26 -13.35 7.13 1.86
C PHE A 26 -12.31 8.10 1.31
N ILE A 27 -11.08 7.66 1.31
CA ILE A 27 -9.96 8.39 0.76
C ILE A 27 -9.14 7.44 -0.10
N ALA A 28 -8.87 7.84 -1.33
CA ALA A 28 -7.97 7.15 -2.23
C ALA A 28 -6.75 8.03 -2.48
N VAL A 29 -5.57 7.47 -2.31
CA VAL A 29 -4.31 8.10 -2.72
C VAL A 29 -3.80 7.36 -3.93
N ALA A 30 -3.60 8.10 -5.02
CA ALA A 30 -3.15 7.55 -6.28
C ALA A 30 -1.79 6.87 -6.16
N ASN A 31 -1.55 5.95 -7.06
CA ASN A 31 -0.31 5.19 -7.16
C ASN A 31 0.91 6.14 -7.24
N ARG A 32 1.83 5.99 -6.29
CA ARG A 32 3.00 6.88 -6.11
C ARG A 32 4.28 6.19 -6.48
N THR A 33 5.12 6.97 -7.14
CA THR A 33 6.50 6.64 -7.44
C THR A 33 7.42 7.69 -6.82
N ALA A 34 8.68 7.37 -6.61
CA ALA A 34 9.61 8.28 -5.97
C ALA A 34 9.91 9.53 -6.80
N ASP A 35 9.82 9.45 -8.11
CA ASP A 35 10.07 10.55 -9.04
C ASP A 35 8.99 11.65 -9.04
N HIS A 36 7.75 11.32 -8.64
CA HIS A 36 6.66 12.30 -8.60
C HIS A 36 6.89 13.46 -7.62
N PHE A 37 7.79 13.30 -6.66
CA PHE A 37 7.94 14.23 -5.54
C PHE A 37 9.36 14.72 -5.33
N ASN A 38 10.30 14.19 -6.06
CA ASN A 38 11.69 14.54 -5.92
C ASN A 38 12.29 14.87 -7.28
N THR A 39 12.42 16.16 -7.57
CA THR A 39 13.13 16.67 -8.75
C THR A 39 14.61 16.23 -8.78
N ARG A 40 15.11 15.67 -7.69
CA ARG A 40 16.45 15.11 -7.55
C ARG A 40 16.38 13.59 -7.30
N PHE A 41 15.40 12.92 -7.88
CA PHE A 41 15.29 11.47 -7.79
C PHE A 41 16.61 10.82 -8.19
N ASP A 42 17.27 10.23 -7.21
CA ASP A 42 18.45 9.42 -7.46
C ASP A 42 18.00 8.04 -7.96
N ALA A 43 18.21 7.85 -9.23
CA ALA A 43 17.88 6.60 -9.91
C ALA A 43 18.69 5.38 -9.41
N ALA A 44 19.70 5.60 -8.58
CA ALA A 44 20.44 4.53 -7.93
C ALA A 44 19.75 3.99 -6.67
N LEU A 45 18.65 4.61 -6.21
CA LEU A 45 17.92 4.13 -5.04
C LEU A 45 17.25 2.79 -5.33
N ASP A 46 17.49 1.85 -4.44
CA ASP A 46 16.78 0.57 -4.42
C ASP A 46 15.33 0.70 -3.96
N GLY A 47 14.63 -0.42 -3.89
CA GLY A 47 13.22 -0.43 -3.49
C GLY A 47 12.97 0.09 -2.08
N ALA A 48 13.90 -0.10 -1.14
CA ALA A 48 13.81 0.45 0.20
C ALA A 48 13.97 1.98 0.18
N GLY A 49 14.99 2.49 -0.51
CA GLY A 49 15.22 3.92 -0.68
C GLY A 49 14.04 4.62 -1.35
N GLN A 50 13.50 4.05 -2.43
CA GLN A 50 12.30 4.60 -3.06
C GLN A 50 11.08 4.57 -2.14
N SER A 51 10.90 3.51 -1.35
CA SER A 51 9.82 3.43 -0.37
C SER A 51 9.91 4.54 0.68
N HIS A 52 11.10 4.88 1.15
CA HIS A 52 11.33 5.97 2.10
C HIS A 52 11.02 7.37 1.53
N ILE A 53 11.00 7.53 0.22
CA ILE A 53 10.52 8.77 -0.44
C ILE A 53 9.00 8.73 -0.58
N ILE A 54 8.45 7.61 -0.99
CA ILE A 54 7.01 7.47 -1.29
C ILE A 54 6.16 7.57 -0.01
N MET A 55 6.54 6.90 1.07
CA MET A 55 5.71 6.82 2.27
C MET A 55 5.44 8.19 2.93
N PRO A 56 6.42 9.09 3.12
CA PRO A 56 6.15 10.45 3.58
C PRO A 56 5.24 11.23 2.64
N SER A 57 5.37 11.02 1.35
CA SER A 57 4.51 11.67 0.36
C SER A 57 3.05 11.19 0.44
N LEU A 58 2.83 9.89 0.64
CA LEU A 58 1.50 9.36 0.94
C LEU A 58 0.93 9.97 2.22
N GLN A 59 1.75 10.07 3.28
CA GLN A 59 1.34 10.71 4.53
C GLN A 59 0.91 12.16 4.30
N ASN A 60 1.69 12.95 3.54
CA ASN A 60 1.36 14.33 3.24
C ASN A 60 0.05 14.45 2.45
N SER A 61 -0.17 13.58 1.46
CA SER A 61 -1.41 13.54 0.69
C SER A 61 -2.62 13.17 1.54
N LEU A 62 -2.48 12.22 2.45
CA LEU A 62 -3.53 11.85 3.41
C LEU A 62 -3.82 12.99 4.38
N THR A 63 -2.77 13.66 4.89
CA THR A 63 -2.91 14.80 5.80
C THR A 63 -3.68 15.94 5.16
N ALA A 64 -3.44 16.23 3.88
CA ALA A 64 -4.14 17.27 3.14
C ALA A 64 -5.67 17.04 3.05
N VAL A 65 -6.12 15.81 3.21
CA VAL A 65 -7.55 15.44 3.19
C VAL A 65 -8.08 15.01 4.57
N GLY A 66 -7.30 15.28 5.63
CA GLY A 66 -7.70 15.08 7.02
C GLY A 66 -7.54 13.64 7.54
N ALA A 67 -6.60 12.89 7.00
CA ALA A 67 -6.27 11.52 7.42
C ALA A 67 -4.77 11.31 7.62
N SER A 68 -4.37 10.10 7.94
CA SER A 68 -2.98 9.68 8.13
C SER A 68 -2.74 8.29 7.56
N LEU A 69 -1.49 7.85 7.49
CA LEU A 69 -1.17 6.46 7.13
C LEU A 69 -1.86 5.45 8.04
N GLN A 70 -2.07 5.79 9.32
CA GLN A 70 -2.75 4.92 10.28
C GLN A 70 -4.25 4.75 9.99
N ASP A 71 -4.82 5.60 9.14
CA ASP A 71 -6.21 5.47 8.67
C ASP A 71 -6.32 4.57 7.41
N SER A 72 -5.21 4.04 6.91
CA SER A 72 -5.21 3.13 5.77
C SER A 72 -5.99 1.86 6.07
N VAL A 73 -6.92 1.52 5.19
CA VAL A 73 -7.74 0.30 5.26
C VAL A 73 -7.24 -0.76 4.28
N LYS A 74 -6.50 -0.34 3.28
CA LYS A 74 -5.81 -1.21 2.31
C LYS A 74 -4.59 -0.49 1.76
N MET A 75 -3.52 -1.23 1.58
CA MET A 75 -2.35 -0.77 0.85
C MET A 75 -2.05 -1.72 -0.29
N GLU A 76 -1.75 -1.16 -1.46
CA GLU A 76 -1.31 -1.92 -2.61
C GLU A 76 0.07 -1.45 -3.04
N GLY A 77 0.88 -2.38 -3.46
CA GLY A 77 2.23 -2.12 -3.89
C GLY A 77 2.59 -2.96 -5.11
N TYR A 78 3.42 -2.38 -5.94
CA TYR A 78 3.99 -3.03 -7.11
C TYR A 78 5.50 -2.91 -7.00
N TYR A 79 6.22 -3.95 -7.33
CA TYR A 79 7.69 -3.92 -7.30
C TYR A 79 8.30 -4.59 -8.51
N PHE A 80 9.42 -4.05 -8.94
CA PHE A 80 10.24 -4.66 -9.98
C PHE A 80 11.02 -5.83 -9.37
N GLY A 81 10.87 -7.01 -9.93
CA GLY A 81 11.53 -8.22 -9.45
C GLY A 81 10.55 -9.38 -9.27
N THR A 82 11.09 -10.54 -8.94
CA THR A 82 10.31 -11.78 -8.81
C THR A 82 10.69 -12.59 -7.57
N THR A 83 11.70 -12.15 -6.83
CA THR A 83 12.25 -12.91 -5.73
C THR A 83 11.99 -12.24 -4.38
N ARG A 84 12.12 -13.02 -3.31
CA ARG A 84 12.06 -12.48 -1.94
C ARG A 84 13.13 -11.41 -1.68
N LYS A 85 14.30 -11.52 -2.32
CA LYS A 85 15.37 -10.54 -2.15
C LYS A 85 14.99 -9.17 -2.71
N ASP A 86 14.19 -9.15 -3.77
CA ASP A 86 13.67 -7.92 -4.36
C ASP A 86 12.58 -7.30 -3.49
N TRP A 87 11.72 -8.13 -2.90
CA TRP A 87 10.54 -7.70 -2.15
C TRP A 87 10.84 -7.35 -0.69
N ALA A 88 11.68 -8.12 0.02
CA ALA A 88 11.81 -8.00 1.47
C ALA A 88 12.30 -6.63 1.95
N PRO A 89 13.33 -6.00 1.34
CA PRO A 89 13.81 -4.69 1.79
C PRO A 89 12.73 -3.60 1.66
N LEU A 90 12.00 -3.59 0.55
CA LEU A 90 10.94 -2.60 0.35
C LEU A 90 9.71 -2.85 1.26
N ALA A 91 9.42 -4.10 1.58
CA ALA A 91 8.35 -4.43 2.51
C ALA A 91 8.66 -3.96 3.93
N GLN A 92 9.90 -4.16 4.40
CA GLN A 92 10.37 -3.68 5.69
C GLN A 92 10.40 -2.15 5.76
N ALA A 93 10.90 -1.49 4.71
CA ALA A 93 10.91 -0.03 4.63
C ALA A 93 9.50 0.55 4.75
N ARG A 94 8.52 0.00 4.02
CA ARG A 94 7.12 0.44 4.13
C ARG A 94 6.51 0.14 5.50
N ALA A 95 6.80 -1.04 6.04
CA ALA A 95 6.29 -1.48 7.32
C ALA A 95 6.68 -0.54 8.47
N SER A 96 7.87 0.07 8.40
CA SER A 96 8.35 0.99 9.43
C SER A 96 7.49 2.25 9.62
N TYR A 97 6.60 2.55 8.70
CA TYR A 97 5.67 3.68 8.78
C TYR A 97 4.33 3.34 9.45
N PHE A 98 4.11 2.09 9.82
CA PHE A 98 2.88 1.64 10.45
C PHE A 98 3.14 1.14 11.87
N SER A 99 2.26 1.55 12.77
CA SER A 99 2.12 0.87 14.06
C SER A 99 1.20 -0.34 13.91
N GLU A 100 1.33 -1.32 14.78
CA GLU A 100 0.38 -2.42 14.85
C GLU A 100 -0.97 -1.96 15.41
N PRO A 101 -2.07 -2.43 14.84
CA PRO A 101 -2.20 -3.23 13.61
C PRO A 101 -2.10 -2.36 12.34
N GLY A 102 -1.24 -2.76 11.42
CA GLY A 102 -1.17 -2.15 10.11
C GLY A 102 -2.33 -2.58 9.18
N PRO A 103 -2.46 -1.96 8.01
CA PRO A 103 -3.51 -2.29 7.06
C PRO A 103 -3.26 -3.67 6.40
N PRO A 104 -4.30 -4.31 5.86
CA PRO A 104 -4.11 -5.36 4.87
C PRO A 104 -3.31 -4.83 3.68
N ALA A 105 -2.36 -5.63 3.20
CA ALA A 105 -1.50 -5.25 2.10
C ALA A 105 -1.50 -6.29 0.99
N THR A 106 -1.46 -5.81 -0.25
CA THR A 106 -1.25 -6.61 -1.45
C THR A 106 0.00 -6.11 -2.14
N VAL A 107 0.90 -7.00 -2.52
CA VAL A 107 2.12 -6.62 -3.24
C VAL A 107 2.30 -7.53 -4.44
N VAL A 108 2.45 -6.92 -5.61
CA VAL A 108 2.48 -7.61 -6.89
C VAL A 108 3.86 -7.44 -7.55
N PRO A 109 4.54 -8.54 -7.89
CA PRO A 109 5.76 -8.48 -8.69
C PRO A 109 5.45 -8.06 -10.13
N CYS A 110 6.31 -7.23 -10.69
CA CYS A 110 6.21 -6.74 -12.06
C CYS A 110 7.54 -6.90 -12.78
N HIS A 111 7.49 -7.22 -14.08
CA HIS A 111 8.68 -7.29 -14.91
C HIS A 111 9.17 -5.91 -15.37
N THR A 112 8.29 -4.92 -15.33
CA THR A 112 8.62 -3.53 -15.64
C THR A 112 7.70 -2.60 -14.86
N LEU A 113 8.23 -1.44 -14.51
CA LEU A 113 7.48 -0.33 -13.94
C LEU A 113 7.84 0.95 -14.70
N TRP A 114 6.89 1.83 -14.85
CA TRP A 114 7.08 3.12 -15.47
C TRP A 114 6.86 4.24 -14.46
N PRO A 115 7.61 5.35 -14.49
CA PRO A 115 8.72 5.64 -15.43
C PRO A 115 9.98 4.80 -15.16
N ASP A 116 10.93 4.89 -16.09
CA ASP A 116 12.22 4.20 -16.00
C ASP A 116 12.87 4.38 -14.61
N LYS A 117 13.57 3.32 -14.16
CA LYS A 117 14.24 3.28 -12.86
C LYS A 117 13.31 3.26 -11.65
N THR A 118 12.00 3.23 -11.86
CA THR A 118 11.03 2.94 -10.81
C THR A 118 11.13 1.48 -10.41
N VAL A 119 11.42 1.22 -9.15
CA VAL A 119 11.47 -0.16 -8.62
C VAL A 119 10.34 -0.48 -7.66
N THR A 120 9.56 0.53 -7.26
CA THR A 120 8.32 0.31 -6.50
C THR A 120 7.31 1.42 -6.74
N LYS A 121 6.03 1.02 -6.67
CA LYS A 121 4.87 1.92 -6.64
C LYS A 121 4.00 1.56 -5.47
N ILE A 122 3.38 2.54 -4.85
CA ILE A 122 2.54 2.33 -3.67
C ILE A 122 1.29 3.19 -3.79
N GLU A 123 0.15 2.60 -3.47
CA GLU A 123 -1.13 3.29 -3.33
C GLU A 123 -1.81 2.90 -2.03
N ALA A 124 -2.73 3.72 -1.58
CA ALA A 124 -3.44 3.47 -0.34
C ALA A 124 -4.91 3.86 -0.46
N LEU A 125 -5.75 3.02 0.11
CA LEU A 125 -7.12 3.36 0.46
C LEU A 125 -7.17 3.60 1.97
N ALA A 126 -7.80 4.68 2.39
CA ALA A 126 -7.98 5.03 3.78
C ALA A 126 -9.46 5.32 4.09
N MET A 127 -9.82 5.13 5.34
CA MET A 127 -11.09 5.59 5.87
C MET A 127 -10.83 6.51 7.04
N ARG A 128 -11.43 7.69 6.98
CA ARG A 128 -11.30 8.66 8.05
C ARG A 128 -11.66 8.05 9.39
N GLU A 129 -10.86 8.35 10.40
CA GLU A 129 -11.06 7.89 11.76
C GLU A 129 -10.93 6.37 11.97
N ARG A 130 -10.32 5.64 11.02
CA ARG A 130 -10.03 4.22 11.23
C ARG A 130 -9.36 3.98 12.59
N ARG A 131 -8.42 4.82 12.97
CA ARG A 131 -7.68 4.71 14.23
C ARG A 131 -8.54 4.85 15.49
N HIS A 132 -9.76 5.38 15.36
CA HIS A 132 -10.70 5.60 16.46
C HIS A 132 -11.84 4.59 16.50
N SER A 133 -11.87 3.64 15.59
CA SER A 133 -12.91 2.63 15.49
C SER A 133 -12.39 1.28 16.00
N TYR A 134 -13.13 0.61 16.88
CA TYR A 134 -12.68 -0.63 17.55
C TYR A 134 -13.01 -1.91 16.79
N ASP A 135 -13.80 -1.84 15.77
CA ASP A 135 -14.05 -2.95 14.84
C ASP A 135 -13.07 -2.93 13.65
N LYS A 136 -11.92 -2.34 13.84
CA LYS A 136 -10.97 -1.97 12.80
C LYS A 136 -10.36 -3.14 12.07
N TYR A 137 -10.12 -4.20 12.78
CA TYR A 137 -9.52 -5.39 12.20
C TYR A 137 -10.00 -6.62 12.96
N ILE A 138 -9.96 -7.72 12.29
CA ILE A 138 -10.19 -9.01 12.89
C ILE A 138 -8.91 -9.37 13.66
N PRO A 139 -8.98 -9.65 14.96
CA PRO A 139 -7.83 -10.10 15.74
C PRO A 139 -7.13 -11.28 15.05
N ARG A 140 -5.82 -11.41 15.26
CA ARG A 140 -5.06 -12.49 14.62
C ARG A 140 -5.67 -13.86 14.92
N ASP A 141 -6.00 -14.09 16.17
CA ASP A 141 -6.55 -15.38 16.62
C ASP A 141 -7.93 -15.67 16.01
N ASP A 142 -8.73 -14.65 15.74
CA ASP A 142 -10.03 -14.79 15.11
C ASP A 142 -9.97 -14.79 13.58
N ALA A 143 -9.04 -14.00 13.02
CA ALA A 143 -8.85 -13.86 11.58
C ALA A 143 -7.93 -14.91 10.97
N TRP A 144 -7.18 -15.59 11.80
CA TRP A 144 -6.26 -16.65 11.44
C TRP A 144 -6.79 -17.99 11.93
N PRO A 145 -7.88 -18.48 11.32
CA PRO A 145 -8.22 -19.87 11.53
C PRO A 145 -7.02 -20.72 11.13
N ASP A 146 -6.92 -21.88 11.71
CA ASP A 146 -5.83 -22.85 11.62
C ASP A 146 -5.31 -23.22 10.21
N ARG A 147 -5.64 -22.45 9.19
CA ARG A 147 -5.33 -22.76 7.79
C ARG A 147 -4.88 -21.57 6.96
N VAL A 148 -4.47 -20.47 7.58
CA VAL A 148 -4.00 -19.28 6.86
C VAL A 148 -2.47 -19.21 6.93
N TRP A 149 -1.85 -18.83 5.84
CA TRP A 149 -0.42 -18.56 5.81
C TRP A 149 -0.08 -17.24 6.54
N ASP A 150 1.13 -17.13 7.05
CA ASP A 150 1.63 -15.89 7.65
C ASP A 150 2.74 -15.28 6.79
N TRP A 151 3.05 -14.04 7.04
CA TRP A 151 4.13 -13.35 6.34
C TRP A 151 5.47 -13.99 6.67
N PRO A 152 6.36 -14.18 5.67
CA PRO A 152 7.70 -14.71 5.91
C PRO A 152 8.64 -13.73 6.61
N LEU A 153 8.15 -12.53 6.92
CA LEU A 153 8.81 -11.48 7.67
C LEU A 153 7.88 -11.00 8.77
N SER A 154 8.46 -10.51 9.87
CA SER A 154 7.68 -9.80 10.88
C SER A 154 7.25 -8.45 10.32
N LEU A 155 5.99 -8.34 9.93
CA LEU A 155 5.38 -7.15 9.35
C LEU A 155 4.09 -6.81 10.12
N PRO A 156 3.73 -5.53 10.26
CA PRO A 156 2.53 -5.12 10.98
C PRO A 156 1.24 -5.38 10.19
N TYR A 157 1.36 -5.82 8.94
CA TYR A 157 0.24 -6.03 8.05
C TYR A 157 -0.67 -7.17 8.51
N ARG A 158 -1.97 -7.01 8.25
CA ARG A 158 -3.01 -8.00 8.54
C ARG A 158 -3.53 -8.64 7.26
N GLN A 159 -4.02 -9.87 7.35
CA GLN A 159 -4.66 -10.54 6.22
C GLN A 159 -6.00 -9.91 5.90
N ALA A 160 -6.72 -9.50 6.94
CA ALA A 160 -8.01 -8.86 6.80
C ALA A 160 -8.22 -7.81 7.89
N GLN A 161 -9.12 -6.89 7.63
CA GLN A 161 -9.71 -6.04 8.65
C GLN A 161 -11.17 -5.76 8.32
N ARG A 162 -11.97 -5.58 9.35
CA ARG A 162 -13.34 -5.16 9.24
C ARG A 162 -13.49 -3.74 9.76
N LEU A 163 -14.22 -2.91 9.04
CA LEU A 163 -14.53 -1.55 9.42
C LEU A 163 -15.86 -1.14 8.81
N ARG A 164 -16.80 -0.69 9.65
CA ARG A 164 -18.11 -0.17 9.25
C ARG A 164 -18.88 -1.09 8.29
N GLY A 165 -18.89 -2.38 8.60
CA GLY A 165 -19.59 -3.39 7.82
C GLY A 165 -18.88 -3.83 6.53
N MET A 166 -17.71 -3.28 6.24
CA MET A 166 -16.87 -3.69 5.11
C MET A 166 -15.70 -4.54 5.58
N ILE A 167 -15.27 -5.47 4.74
CA ILE A 167 -14.11 -6.31 4.96
C ILE A 167 -13.06 -5.98 3.90
N TRP A 168 -11.87 -5.67 4.34
CA TRP A 168 -10.71 -5.38 3.50
C TRP A 168 -9.73 -6.53 3.62
N LEU A 169 -9.32 -7.08 2.49
CA LEU A 169 -8.43 -8.24 2.45
C LEU A 169 -7.06 -7.84 1.91
N GLY A 170 -6.02 -8.41 2.49
CA GLY A 170 -4.70 -8.46 1.90
C GLY A 170 -4.64 -9.39 0.69
N GLY A 171 -3.58 -9.31 -0.09
CA GLY A 171 -3.30 -10.25 -1.17
C GLY A 171 -3.18 -11.67 -0.61
N GLN A 172 -3.80 -12.62 -1.30
CA GLN A 172 -3.73 -14.03 -0.93
C GLN A 172 -2.87 -14.80 -1.92
N VAL A 173 -2.13 -15.76 -1.42
CA VAL A 173 -1.32 -16.69 -2.23
C VAL A 173 -1.70 -18.12 -1.89
N PRO A 174 -1.62 -19.05 -2.84
CA PRO A 174 -1.84 -20.46 -2.58
C PRO A 174 -0.63 -21.03 -1.83
N ALA A 175 -0.59 -20.84 -0.53
CA ALA A 175 0.49 -21.27 0.34
C ALA A 175 0.00 -22.31 1.34
N GLU A 176 0.92 -23.16 1.83
CA GLU A 176 0.61 -24.14 2.86
C GLU A 176 0.06 -23.46 4.11
N PRO A 177 -0.99 -24.01 4.72
CA PRO A 177 -1.45 -23.57 6.03
C PRO A 177 -0.29 -23.56 7.03
N PHE A 178 -0.31 -22.62 7.96
CA PHE A 178 0.75 -22.43 8.99
C PHE A 178 2.15 -22.12 8.45
N SER A 179 2.28 -21.96 7.13
CA SER A 179 3.56 -21.60 6.54
C SER A 179 3.80 -20.10 6.68
N ASN A 180 4.81 -19.74 7.45
CA ASN A 180 5.35 -18.37 7.47
C ASN A 180 6.44 -18.16 6.40
N THR A 181 6.70 -19.17 5.58
CA THR A 181 7.72 -19.12 4.53
C THR A 181 7.15 -18.74 3.18
N GLY A 182 5.83 -18.62 3.06
CA GLY A 182 5.16 -18.42 1.79
C GLY A 182 5.35 -19.58 0.82
N LYS A 183 5.63 -20.78 1.33
CA LYS A 183 5.76 -21.97 0.52
C LYS A 183 4.44 -22.24 -0.20
N ARG A 184 4.50 -22.35 -1.51
CA ARG A 184 3.33 -22.58 -2.33
C ARG A 184 2.92 -24.05 -2.30
N VAL A 185 1.62 -24.26 -2.30
CA VAL A 185 1.00 -25.55 -2.57
C VAL A 185 0.19 -25.37 -3.84
N LEU A 186 0.81 -25.56 -4.97
CA LEU A 186 0.10 -25.55 -6.25
C LEU A 186 -0.08 -27.00 -6.71
N PRO A 187 -1.32 -27.41 -7.04
CA PRO A 187 -1.54 -28.70 -7.66
C PRO A 187 -0.75 -28.77 -8.98
N GLY A 188 0.16 -29.73 -9.08
CA GLY A 188 0.93 -29.99 -10.30
C GLY A 188 2.25 -29.24 -10.46
N GLU A 189 2.74 -28.57 -9.43
CA GLU A 189 4.14 -28.08 -9.37
C GLU A 189 5.05 -29.08 -8.66
#